data_1af466e226f746e169b040d616ccf213
#
_entry.id   1af466e226f746e169b040d616ccf213
#
_cell.length_a   1.000
_cell.length_b   1.000
_cell.length_c   1.000
_cell.angle_alpha   90.00
_cell.angle_beta   90.00
_cell.angle_gamma   90.00
#
_symmetry.space_group_name_H-M   'P 1'
#
loop_
_entity.id
_entity.type
_entity.pdbx_description
1 polymer ?
#
loop_
_entity_poly.entity_id
_entity_poly.type
_entity_poly.pdbx_seq_one_letter_code
_entity_poly.pdbx_strand_id
1 'polypeptide(L)'
;MSVLSFRPPAVAVIGGGFTGSLFALKLASACPDWTITLIEDHAHPGRGLAYGACGPHHLLNVPVSRMEVGLRPAFAQWLGGRPGLLGEALEESEGVLDDAFVPRQLFGDYIGQRLSEALTSGMLRRIHGEVLKIDRNPRRLVLSDGSHVAADTVVLATGNLPSRLPFKAGASDRIVTDPWRTGALHQIQRDDSLLLLGTGLTMVDMLLTLRQRGHKGPIHAVSRHGLLPKAHSPGRSWPAFLDTDASPREAFSAIRANIRRAEAQNIPWQRVFDAARPVVASLWRGWTLGQRAQFLRHLRTRWDVHRHRMAERIAAFIDELLWNGFLTVTAGRVLAVDEHKDGLTALIRPRGKRAQTVEVDALINCTGPAIDLRTTQHPLLGDLLRQGLVRSDPLGLGLETADCAALGADGARSDWLFALGPLTRPAWWEITAVPEINAQVDRLVHQIARHEADLFRPLTDVFLDIGAGI
;
A
#
# COMPACT_ATOMS: atom_id res chain seq x y z
N MET A 1 31.73 32.20 27.03
CA MET A 1 31.56 31.37 25.82
C MET A 1 30.48 30.36 26.15
N SER A 2 29.26 30.61 25.63
CA SER A 2 28.15 29.63 25.73
C SER A 2 28.49 28.45 24.82
N VAL A 3 28.73 27.29 25.40
CA VAL A 3 28.82 26.03 24.64
C VAL A 3 27.43 25.84 24.04
N LEU A 4 27.28 26.03 22.73
CA LEU A 4 26.09 25.63 21.98
C LEU A 4 25.98 24.12 22.19
N SER A 5 25.09 23.67 23.08
CA SER A 5 24.82 22.24 23.24
C SER A 5 24.07 21.79 21.98
N PHE A 6 24.78 21.17 21.08
CA PHE A 6 24.20 20.52 19.91
C PHE A 6 23.31 19.38 20.38
N ARG A 7 21.99 19.53 20.28
CA ARG A 7 21.09 18.40 20.46
C ARG A 7 21.02 17.58 19.18
N PRO A 8 20.97 16.25 19.28
CA PRO A 8 20.75 15.41 18.11
C PRO A 8 19.42 15.75 17.39
N PRO A 9 19.39 15.65 16.06
CA PRO A 9 18.16 15.82 15.30
C PRO A 9 17.06 14.87 15.79
N ALA A 10 15.84 15.41 15.87
CA ALA A 10 14.65 14.67 16.31
C ALA A 10 13.72 14.42 15.10
N VAL A 11 13.52 13.15 14.75
CA VAL A 11 12.65 12.73 13.66
C VAL A 11 11.43 12.01 14.22
N ALA A 12 10.23 12.50 13.88
CA ALA A 12 8.97 11.83 14.19
C ALA A 12 8.40 11.13 12.96
N VAL A 13 8.13 9.84 13.08
CA VAL A 13 7.49 9.02 12.05
C VAL A 13 6.05 8.72 12.48
N ILE A 14 5.08 9.20 11.73
CA ILE A 14 3.65 9.02 12.01
C ILE A 14 3.11 7.85 11.21
N GLY A 15 2.76 6.77 11.92
CA GLY A 15 2.32 5.50 11.38
C GLY A 15 3.41 4.43 11.46
N GLY A 16 3.18 3.42 12.28
CA GLY A 16 4.07 2.29 12.53
C GLY A 16 3.72 1.04 11.73
N GLY A 17 3.05 1.19 10.57
CA GLY A 17 2.89 0.12 9.61
C GLY A 17 4.22 -0.25 8.92
N PHE A 18 4.18 -1.11 7.91
CA PHE A 18 5.38 -1.55 7.18
C PHE A 18 6.28 -0.39 6.74
N THR A 19 5.73 0.61 6.05
CA THR A 19 6.50 1.72 5.48
C THR A 19 7.21 2.56 6.55
N GLY A 20 6.48 2.98 7.60
CA GLY A 20 7.05 3.81 8.66
C GLY A 20 8.04 3.05 9.51
N SER A 21 7.79 1.77 9.79
CA SER A 21 8.73 0.91 10.54
C SER A 21 10.01 0.65 9.76
N LEU A 22 9.91 0.36 8.45
CA LEU A 22 11.08 0.18 7.59
C LEU A 22 11.93 1.46 7.52
N PHE A 23 11.28 2.61 7.36
CA PHE A 23 11.97 3.90 7.35
C PHE A 23 12.66 4.17 8.68
N ALA A 24 11.97 3.99 9.81
CA ALA A 24 12.54 4.22 11.14
C ALA A 24 13.76 3.31 11.40
N LEU A 25 13.66 2.01 11.06
CA LEU A 25 14.76 1.06 11.19
C LEU A 25 15.98 1.45 10.36
N LYS A 26 15.78 1.82 9.11
CA LYS A 26 16.89 2.21 8.22
C LYS A 26 17.51 3.54 8.63
N LEU A 27 16.69 4.52 9.02
CA LEU A 27 17.22 5.81 9.49
C LEU A 27 18.00 5.65 10.79
N ALA A 28 17.53 4.84 11.76
CA ALA A 28 18.23 4.57 13.00
C ALA A 28 19.57 3.86 12.77
N SER A 29 19.62 2.97 11.80
CA SER A 29 20.88 2.33 11.40
C SER A 29 21.87 3.29 10.72
N ALA A 30 21.36 4.25 9.94
CA ALA A 30 22.18 5.24 9.24
C ALA A 30 22.62 6.40 10.15
N CYS A 31 21.82 6.74 11.15
CA CYS A 31 22.01 7.90 12.04
C CYS A 31 21.81 7.46 13.51
N PRO A 32 22.73 6.69 14.11
CA PRO A 32 22.54 6.09 15.43
C PRO A 32 22.45 7.10 16.58
N ASP A 33 22.96 8.31 16.39
CA ASP A 33 22.94 9.37 17.42
C ASP A 33 21.66 10.22 17.39
N TRP A 34 20.75 9.97 16.42
CA TRP A 34 19.52 10.77 16.29
C TRP A 34 18.40 10.24 17.17
N THR A 35 17.49 11.14 17.56
CA THR A 35 16.28 10.75 18.26
C THR A 35 15.18 10.44 17.25
N ILE A 36 14.89 9.15 17.05
CA ILE A 36 13.86 8.70 16.12
C ILE A 36 12.67 8.15 16.91
N THR A 37 11.50 8.78 16.73
CA THR A 37 10.27 8.45 17.45
C THR A 37 9.23 7.93 16.45
N LEU A 38 8.80 6.68 16.62
CA LEU A 38 7.70 6.07 15.88
C LEU A 38 6.41 6.27 16.66
N ILE A 39 5.41 6.92 16.07
CA ILE A 39 4.10 7.18 16.69
C ILE A 39 3.07 6.29 15.99
N GLU A 40 2.42 5.40 16.76
CA GLU A 40 1.51 4.39 16.23
C GLU A 40 0.45 4.03 17.29
N ASP A 41 -0.81 3.99 16.88
CA ASP A 41 -1.95 3.65 17.74
C ASP A 41 -2.28 2.15 17.78
N HIS A 42 -1.73 1.34 16.86
CA HIS A 42 -1.97 -0.10 16.84
C HIS A 42 -1.10 -0.86 17.83
N ALA A 43 -1.67 -1.92 18.42
CA ALA A 43 -0.96 -2.74 19.43
C ALA A 43 0.29 -3.42 18.86
N HIS A 44 0.28 -3.81 17.60
CA HIS A 44 1.34 -4.56 16.92
C HIS A 44 1.98 -3.75 15.79
N PRO A 45 2.94 -2.85 16.09
CA PRO A 45 3.62 -2.07 15.07
C PRO A 45 4.47 -2.98 14.15
N GLY A 46 4.84 -2.44 12.98
CA GLY A 46 5.59 -3.16 11.96
C GLY A 46 4.73 -3.82 10.90
N ARG A 47 3.53 -4.27 11.23
CA ARG A 47 2.67 -5.04 10.34
C ARG A 47 1.77 -4.14 9.47
N GLY A 48 1.18 -3.10 10.05
CA GLY A 48 0.16 -2.28 9.41
C GLY A 48 -1.03 -3.11 8.90
N LEU A 49 -1.87 -2.52 8.05
CA LEU A 49 -3.05 -3.19 7.53
C LEU A 49 -2.70 -4.42 6.66
N ALA A 50 -1.68 -4.30 5.82
CA ALA A 50 -1.35 -5.33 4.82
C ALA A 50 -0.87 -6.65 5.42
N TYR A 51 -0.21 -6.61 6.57
CA TYR A 51 0.42 -7.76 7.22
C TYR A 51 -0.12 -8.07 8.61
N GLY A 52 -0.95 -7.19 9.18
CA GLY A 52 -1.54 -7.33 10.51
C GLY A 52 -2.98 -7.84 10.50
N ALA A 53 -3.75 -7.46 9.49
CA ALA A 53 -5.16 -7.86 9.36
C ALA A 53 -5.35 -9.16 8.55
N CYS A 54 -4.26 -9.82 8.12
CA CYS A 54 -4.32 -11.03 7.30
C CYS A 54 -4.32 -12.31 8.15
N GLY A 55 -4.98 -13.36 7.67
CA GLY A 55 -4.92 -14.70 8.21
C GLY A 55 -3.82 -15.56 7.55
N PRO A 56 -3.56 -16.78 8.07
CA PRO A 56 -2.52 -17.68 7.56
C PRO A 56 -2.73 -18.12 6.10
N HIS A 57 -3.96 -18.05 5.61
CA HIS A 57 -4.34 -18.41 4.24
C HIS A 57 -4.14 -17.27 3.23
N HIS A 58 -3.83 -16.05 3.69
CA HIS A 58 -3.52 -14.93 2.82
C HIS A 58 -2.05 -14.96 2.41
N LEU A 59 -1.77 -15.32 1.17
CA LEU A 59 -0.42 -15.36 0.65
C LEU A 59 0.08 -13.97 0.24
N LEU A 60 1.41 -13.83 0.23
CA LEU A 60 2.04 -12.77 -0.53
C LEU A 60 1.62 -12.87 -2.00
N ASN A 61 1.41 -11.76 -2.63
CA ASN A 61 1.10 -11.67 -4.07
C ASN A 61 2.34 -11.56 -4.96
N VAL A 62 3.51 -11.77 -4.38
CA VAL A 62 4.82 -11.86 -5.04
C VAL A 62 5.65 -12.93 -4.31
N PRO A 63 6.62 -13.57 -4.97
CA PRO A 63 7.48 -14.57 -4.34
C PRO A 63 8.45 -13.93 -3.34
N VAL A 64 9.03 -14.78 -2.46
CA VAL A 64 9.96 -14.38 -1.38
C VAL A 64 11.10 -13.52 -1.90
N SER A 65 11.68 -13.85 -3.06
CA SER A 65 12.77 -13.07 -3.69
C SER A 65 12.43 -11.60 -3.96
N ARG A 66 11.14 -11.25 -4.02
CA ARG A 66 10.68 -9.86 -4.22
C ARG A 66 10.39 -9.11 -2.92
N MET A 67 10.63 -9.75 -1.77
CA MET A 67 10.34 -9.19 -0.45
C MET A 67 11.59 -8.69 0.29
N GLU A 68 12.74 -8.64 -0.40
CA GLU A 68 13.99 -8.14 0.20
C GLU A 68 13.94 -6.63 0.42
N VAL A 69 14.30 -6.19 1.64
CA VAL A 69 14.22 -4.80 2.08
C VAL A 69 15.53 -4.27 2.69
N GLY A 70 16.62 -5.01 2.58
CA GLY A 70 17.96 -4.61 3.05
C GLY A 70 18.15 -4.68 4.57
N LEU A 71 17.24 -5.28 5.33
CA LEU A 71 17.42 -5.55 6.76
C LEU A 71 18.20 -6.86 6.97
N ARG A 72 18.82 -7.01 8.13
CA ARG A 72 19.59 -8.22 8.50
C ARG A 72 18.99 -8.92 9.72
N PRO A 73 18.87 -10.28 9.68
CA PRO A 73 19.03 -11.14 8.50
C PRO A 73 18.01 -10.77 7.42
N ALA A 74 18.30 -11.11 6.15
CA ALA A 74 17.36 -10.96 5.03
C ALA A 74 16.09 -11.80 5.26
N PHE A 75 14.96 -11.43 4.64
CA PHE A 75 13.70 -12.14 4.85
C PHE A 75 13.79 -13.63 4.50
N ALA A 76 14.41 -13.98 3.38
CA ALA A 76 14.64 -15.38 3.01
C ALA A 76 15.50 -16.13 4.05
N GLN A 77 16.53 -15.51 4.60
CA GLN A 77 17.35 -16.10 5.67
C GLN A 77 16.55 -16.30 6.96
N TRP A 78 15.71 -15.31 7.32
CA TRP A 78 14.82 -15.39 8.48
C TRP A 78 13.80 -16.53 8.35
N LEU A 79 13.25 -16.75 7.15
CA LEU A 79 12.36 -17.86 6.83
C LEU A 79 13.09 -19.21 6.88
N GLY A 80 14.30 -19.29 6.34
CA GLY A 80 15.12 -20.52 6.34
C GLY A 80 15.39 -21.06 7.75
N GLY A 81 15.44 -20.19 8.76
CA GLY A 81 15.51 -20.60 10.17
C GLY A 81 14.19 -21.13 10.74
N ARG A 82 13.10 -21.25 9.96
CA ARG A 82 11.74 -21.60 10.37
C ARG A 82 11.05 -22.59 9.41
N PRO A 83 11.69 -23.71 9.06
CA PRO A 83 11.20 -24.62 8.00
C PRO A 83 9.79 -25.15 8.27
N GLY A 84 9.38 -25.30 9.54
CA GLY A 84 8.03 -25.75 9.91
C GLY A 84 6.90 -24.80 9.52
N LEU A 85 7.21 -23.56 9.10
CA LEU A 85 6.22 -22.59 8.62
C LEU A 85 6.07 -22.56 7.08
N LEU A 86 6.85 -23.36 6.36
CA LEU A 86 7.01 -23.26 4.91
C LEU A 86 6.48 -24.46 4.12
N GLY A 87 6.00 -25.53 4.77
CA GLY A 87 5.68 -26.82 4.14
C GLY A 87 5.05 -26.74 2.76
N GLU A 88 3.77 -26.35 2.67
CA GLU A 88 3.06 -26.24 1.41
C GLU A 88 3.73 -25.24 0.40
N ALA A 89 4.25 -24.12 0.89
CA ALA A 89 4.84 -23.10 0.02
C ALA A 89 6.15 -23.60 -0.64
N LEU A 90 6.92 -24.46 0.04
CA LEU A 90 8.10 -25.09 -0.53
C LEU A 90 7.75 -26.23 -1.48
N GLU A 91 6.71 -27.02 -1.17
CA GLU A 91 6.22 -28.04 -2.08
C GLU A 91 5.77 -27.45 -3.42
N GLU A 92 5.02 -26.35 -3.39
CA GLU A 92 4.54 -25.64 -4.59
C GLU A 92 5.66 -25.00 -5.42
N SER A 93 6.78 -24.61 -4.79
CA SER A 93 7.94 -24.00 -5.44
C SER A 93 9.08 -25.03 -5.70
N GLU A 94 8.78 -26.32 -5.72
CA GLU A 94 9.74 -27.40 -5.95
C GLU A 94 10.97 -27.31 -5.02
N GLY A 95 10.78 -26.82 -3.79
CA GLY A 95 11.84 -26.63 -2.80
C GLY A 95 12.62 -25.32 -2.93
N VAL A 96 12.31 -24.46 -3.89
CA VAL A 96 12.99 -23.18 -4.12
C VAL A 96 12.34 -22.08 -3.31
N LEU A 97 12.92 -21.69 -2.16
CA LEU A 97 12.36 -20.68 -1.27
C LEU A 97 12.15 -19.32 -1.95
N ASP A 98 13.06 -18.92 -2.83
CA ASP A 98 13.00 -17.63 -3.54
C ASP A 98 11.77 -17.50 -4.44
N ASP A 99 11.23 -18.60 -4.94
CA ASP A 99 10.05 -18.65 -5.80
C ASP A 99 8.74 -18.92 -5.01
N ALA A 100 8.86 -19.22 -3.70
CA ALA A 100 7.72 -19.56 -2.85
C ALA A 100 6.80 -18.37 -2.56
N PHE A 101 5.49 -18.63 -2.52
CA PHE A 101 4.47 -17.69 -2.06
C PHE A 101 4.05 -18.05 -0.65
N VAL A 102 4.62 -17.38 0.34
CA VAL A 102 4.39 -17.65 1.75
C VAL A 102 3.23 -16.84 2.35
N PRO A 103 2.66 -17.26 3.49
CA PRO A 103 1.67 -16.47 4.22
C PRO A 103 2.15 -15.04 4.48
N ARG A 104 1.31 -14.07 4.18
CA ARG A 104 1.60 -12.64 4.27
C ARG A 104 1.98 -12.21 5.69
N GLN A 105 1.39 -12.83 6.69
CA GLN A 105 1.70 -12.56 8.10
C GLN A 105 3.16 -12.83 8.46
N LEU A 106 3.86 -13.77 7.81
CA LEU A 106 5.26 -14.07 8.08
C LEU A 106 6.17 -12.86 7.78
N PHE A 107 5.83 -12.10 6.74
CA PHE A 107 6.56 -10.85 6.49
C PHE A 107 6.26 -9.79 7.55
N GLY A 108 5.02 -9.74 8.02
CA GLY A 108 4.65 -8.89 9.17
C GLY A 108 5.40 -9.26 10.44
N ASP A 109 5.55 -10.57 10.72
CA ASP A 109 6.30 -11.07 11.87
C ASP A 109 7.79 -10.74 11.78
N TYR A 110 8.36 -10.88 10.58
CA TYR A 110 9.74 -10.49 10.31
C TYR A 110 9.99 -9.00 10.61
N ILE A 111 9.18 -8.09 10.04
CA ILE A 111 9.32 -6.65 10.29
C ILE A 111 9.05 -6.31 11.77
N GLY A 112 8.03 -6.91 12.37
CA GLY A 112 7.70 -6.72 13.79
C GLY A 112 8.84 -7.16 14.72
N GLN A 113 9.50 -8.26 14.41
CA GLN A 113 10.67 -8.72 15.18
C GLN A 113 11.85 -7.74 15.04
N ARG A 114 12.19 -7.29 13.82
CA ARG A 114 13.25 -6.28 13.61
C ARG A 114 12.95 -4.99 14.37
N LEU A 115 11.71 -4.55 14.35
CA LEU A 115 11.28 -3.36 15.08
C LEU A 115 11.39 -3.55 16.60
N SER A 116 10.95 -4.70 17.12
CA SER A 116 11.05 -5.03 18.55
C SER A 116 12.50 -5.01 19.05
N GLU A 117 13.42 -5.55 18.28
CA GLU A 117 14.86 -5.53 18.58
C GLU A 117 15.41 -4.11 18.64
N ALA A 118 15.06 -3.25 17.68
CA ALA A 118 15.48 -1.86 17.65
C ALA A 118 14.89 -1.04 18.81
N LEU A 119 13.67 -1.32 19.22
CA LEU A 119 13.05 -0.69 20.40
C LEU A 119 13.72 -1.15 21.71
N THR A 120 13.99 -2.44 21.84
CA THR A 120 14.65 -3.01 23.02
C THR A 120 16.08 -2.52 23.21
N SER A 121 16.82 -2.35 22.10
CA SER A 121 18.18 -1.80 22.11
C SER A 121 18.25 -0.28 22.34
N GLY A 122 17.11 0.41 22.32
CA GLY A 122 17.06 1.87 22.46
C GLY A 122 17.38 2.65 21.19
N MET A 123 17.59 1.98 20.05
CA MET A 123 17.80 2.64 18.75
C MET A 123 16.60 3.49 18.31
N LEU A 124 15.40 3.09 18.72
CA LEU A 124 14.15 3.75 18.39
C LEU A 124 13.35 3.99 19.67
N ARG A 125 12.54 5.04 19.64
CA ARG A 125 11.47 5.27 20.64
C ARG A 125 10.12 5.00 19.99
N ARG A 126 9.19 4.43 20.76
CA ARG A 126 7.79 4.28 20.34
C ARG A 126 6.91 5.08 21.28
N ILE A 127 5.96 5.80 20.68
CA ILE A 127 4.84 6.40 21.40
C ILE A 127 3.57 5.73 20.87
N HIS A 128 2.76 5.19 21.79
CA HIS A 128 1.44 4.68 21.47
C HIS A 128 0.44 5.83 21.48
N GLY A 129 -0.15 6.14 20.34
CA GLY A 129 -1.12 7.22 20.22
C GLY A 129 -1.36 7.65 18.78
N GLU A 130 -2.44 8.41 18.59
CA GLU A 130 -2.81 9.00 17.30
C GLU A 130 -2.42 10.47 17.27
N VAL A 131 -1.75 10.92 16.21
CA VAL A 131 -1.46 12.35 15.99
C VAL A 131 -2.66 13.00 15.31
N LEU A 132 -3.22 14.03 15.96
CA LEU A 132 -4.40 14.75 15.49
C LEU A 132 -4.05 15.99 14.65
N LYS A 133 -2.96 16.68 14.99
CA LYS A 133 -2.52 17.90 14.30
C LYS A 133 -1.03 18.16 14.53
N ILE A 134 -0.48 19.07 13.74
CA ILE A 134 0.89 19.57 13.88
C ILE A 134 0.85 21.09 14.04
N ASP A 135 1.34 21.58 15.18
CA ASP A 135 1.58 23.01 15.39
C ASP A 135 2.91 23.41 14.72
N ARG A 136 2.97 24.62 14.11
CA ARG A 136 4.14 25.07 13.34
C ARG A 136 5.20 25.74 14.19
N ASN A 137 4.79 26.57 15.13
CA ASN A 137 5.69 27.41 15.95
C ASN A 137 5.28 27.37 17.42
N PRO A 138 5.99 26.63 18.27
CA PRO A 138 7.04 25.66 17.92
C PRO A 138 6.47 24.42 17.24
N ARG A 139 7.30 23.73 16.42
CA ARG A 139 6.89 22.50 15.74
C ARG A 139 6.63 21.40 16.75
N ARG A 140 5.35 20.99 16.87
CA ARG A 140 4.88 19.98 17.83
C ARG A 140 3.77 19.14 17.23
N LEU A 141 3.88 17.84 17.38
CA LEU A 141 2.81 16.91 17.08
C LEU A 141 1.91 16.84 18.32
N VAL A 142 0.61 17.01 18.14
CA VAL A 142 -0.39 16.91 19.20
C VAL A 142 -1.10 15.58 19.09
N LEU A 143 -1.03 14.76 20.13
CA LEU A 143 -1.62 13.43 20.19
C LEU A 143 -3.06 13.49 20.74
N SER A 144 -3.79 12.39 20.56
CA SER A 144 -5.19 12.24 21.00
C SER A 144 -5.37 12.30 22.52
N ASP A 145 -4.33 11.98 23.29
CA ASP A 145 -4.31 12.10 24.77
C ASP A 145 -3.92 13.50 25.26
N GLY A 146 -3.69 14.46 24.36
CA GLY A 146 -3.27 15.82 24.66
C GLY A 146 -1.76 15.98 24.87
N SER A 147 -0.98 14.92 24.82
CA SER A 147 0.49 15.00 24.88
C SER A 147 1.08 15.60 23.61
N HIS A 148 2.34 16.05 23.71
CA HIS A 148 3.05 16.71 22.62
C HIS A 148 4.40 16.05 22.34
N VAL A 149 4.74 15.92 21.05
CA VAL A 149 6.04 15.45 20.59
C VAL A 149 6.70 16.54 19.74
N ALA A 150 7.85 17.03 20.17
CA ALA A 150 8.66 17.96 19.38
C ALA A 150 9.50 17.17 18.36
N ALA A 151 9.59 17.68 17.14
CA ALA A 151 10.42 17.08 16.09
C ALA A 151 10.95 18.14 15.12
N ASP A 152 12.18 17.95 14.66
CA ASP A 152 12.80 18.77 13.61
C ASP A 152 12.29 18.36 12.24
N THR A 153 12.11 17.06 12.06
CA THR A 153 11.60 16.44 10.82
C THR A 153 10.41 15.52 11.13
N VAL A 154 9.39 15.58 10.28
CA VAL A 154 8.18 14.76 10.40
C VAL A 154 7.98 13.95 9.12
N VAL A 155 7.74 12.66 9.26
CA VAL A 155 7.47 11.75 8.13
C VAL A 155 6.08 11.13 8.27
N LEU A 156 5.20 11.43 7.33
CA LEU A 156 3.87 10.86 7.22
C LEU A 156 3.96 9.47 6.57
N ALA A 157 3.73 8.42 7.33
CA ALA A 157 3.67 7.04 6.86
C ALA A 157 2.34 6.37 7.26
N THR A 158 1.24 7.13 7.20
CA THR A 158 -0.10 6.76 7.69
C THR A 158 -0.77 5.63 6.89
N GLY A 159 -0.12 5.14 5.83
CA GLY A 159 -0.61 4.00 5.05
C GLY A 159 -1.87 4.31 4.23
N ASN A 160 -2.70 3.29 4.05
CA ASN A 160 -3.96 3.40 3.33
C ASN A 160 -5.07 3.95 4.24
N LEU A 161 -5.88 4.85 3.70
CA LEU A 161 -7.08 5.32 4.39
C LEU A 161 -8.20 4.27 4.32
N PRO A 162 -9.13 4.26 5.28
CA PRO A 162 -10.27 3.35 5.26
C PRO A 162 -11.05 3.44 3.96
N SER A 163 -11.54 2.28 3.49
CA SER A 163 -12.35 2.21 2.27
C SER A 163 -13.70 2.91 2.46
N ARG A 164 -14.29 3.38 1.35
CA ARG A 164 -15.61 4.04 1.35
C ARG A 164 -16.52 3.37 0.35
N LEU A 165 -17.78 3.32 0.68
CA LEU A 165 -18.81 2.90 -0.26
C LEU A 165 -18.94 3.93 -1.40
N PRO A 166 -19.11 3.48 -2.66
CA PRO A 166 -19.29 4.38 -3.80
C PRO A 166 -20.72 4.97 -3.91
N PHE A 167 -21.58 4.68 -2.95
CA PHE A 167 -22.95 5.16 -2.82
C PHE A 167 -23.25 5.48 -1.35
N LYS A 168 -24.36 6.18 -1.10
CA LYS A 168 -24.85 6.40 0.25
C LYS A 168 -25.58 5.15 0.74
N ALA A 169 -25.24 4.67 1.91
CA ALA A 169 -25.95 3.63 2.62
C ALA A 169 -26.24 4.09 4.05
N GLY A 170 -27.32 3.60 4.62
CA GLY A 170 -27.59 3.73 6.05
C GLY A 170 -26.55 2.99 6.89
N ALA A 171 -26.50 3.27 8.19
CA ALA A 171 -25.76 2.44 9.12
C ALA A 171 -26.45 1.08 9.23
N SER A 172 -25.73 0.01 9.00
CA SER A 172 -26.22 -1.37 9.05
C SER A 172 -25.10 -2.33 9.41
N ASP A 173 -25.38 -3.27 10.29
CA ASP A 173 -24.45 -4.35 10.63
C ASP A 173 -24.29 -5.36 9.48
N ARG A 174 -25.24 -5.37 8.53
CA ARG A 174 -25.16 -6.21 7.31
C ARG A 174 -24.24 -5.62 6.24
N ILE A 175 -23.76 -4.37 6.41
CA ILE A 175 -22.88 -3.67 5.47
C ILE A 175 -21.47 -3.55 6.06
N VAL A 176 -20.59 -4.43 5.65
CA VAL A 176 -19.17 -4.43 6.03
C VAL A 176 -18.43 -3.41 5.18
N THR A 177 -18.25 -2.19 5.69
CA THR A 177 -17.56 -1.10 4.97
C THR A 177 -16.05 -1.27 4.96
N ASP A 178 -15.46 -1.80 6.04
CA ASP A 178 -14.04 -2.12 6.16
C ASP A 178 -13.87 -3.59 6.56
N PRO A 179 -13.57 -4.47 5.60
CA PRO A 179 -13.45 -5.90 5.85
C PRO A 179 -12.18 -6.29 6.62
N TRP A 180 -11.24 -5.35 6.76
CA TRP A 180 -9.98 -5.58 7.48
C TRP A 180 -10.07 -5.26 8.97
N ARG A 181 -11.13 -4.59 9.40
CA ARG A 181 -11.35 -4.32 10.83
C ARG A 181 -11.55 -5.63 11.58
N THR A 182 -10.89 -5.74 12.73
CA THR A 182 -11.06 -6.91 13.61
C THR A 182 -12.53 -7.17 13.90
N GLY A 183 -12.96 -8.41 13.66
CA GLY A 183 -14.36 -8.80 13.87
C GLY A 183 -15.34 -8.37 12.77
N ALA A 184 -14.89 -7.70 11.69
CA ALA A 184 -15.76 -7.17 10.65
C ALA A 184 -16.72 -8.19 10.03
N LEU A 185 -16.34 -9.46 9.99
CA LEU A 185 -17.13 -10.54 9.40
C LEU A 185 -17.90 -11.36 10.45
N HIS A 186 -18.00 -10.94 11.71
CA HIS A 186 -18.66 -11.73 12.76
C HIS A 186 -20.14 -11.94 12.50
N GLN A 187 -20.81 -10.98 11.86
CA GLN A 187 -22.24 -11.07 11.53
C GLN A 187 -22.55 -12.00 10.35
N ILE A 188 -21.53 -12.30 9.52
CA ILE A 188 -21.73 -13.16 8.34
C ILE A 188 -21.93 -14.60 8.78
N GLN A 189 -23.10 -15.15 8.43
CA GLN A 189 -23.44 -16.53 8.71
C GLN A 189 -22.94 -17.47 7.60
N ARG A 190 -22.95 -18.76 7.88
CA ARG A 190 -22.40 -19.77 6.99
C ARG A 190 -23.09 -19.84 5.62
N ASP A 191 -24.39 -19.65 5.60
CA ASP A 191 -25.22 -19.85 4.41
C ASP A 191 -25.75 -18.52 3.83
N ASP A 192 -25.30 -17.37 4.36
CA ASP A 192 -25.72 -16.06 3.87
C ASP A 192 -25.39 -15.88 2.37
N SER A 193 -26.30 -15.27 1.65
CA SER A 193 -26.03 -14.75 0.31
C SER A 193 -25.29 -13.43 0.39
N LEU A 194 -24.15 -13.30 -0.27
CA LEU A 194 -23.26 -12.15 -0.12
C LEU A 194 -23.10 -11.33 -1.40
N LEU A 195 -23.09 -10.01 -1.26
CA LEU A 195 -22.70 -9.07 -2.31
C LEU A 195 -21.30 -8.49 -1.99
N LEU A 196 -20.32 -8.75 -2.85
CA LEU A 196 -18.98 -8.18 -2.76
C LEU A 196 -18.82 -7.02 -3.75
N LEU A 197 -18.45 -5.84 -3.24
CA LEU A 197 -18.16 -4.68 -4.08
C LEU A 197 -16.68 -4.64 -4.45
N GLY A 198 -16.38 -4.80 -5.72
CA GLY A 198 -15.00 -4.89 -6.21
C GLY A 198 -14.57 -6.33 -6.46
N THR A 199 -13.67 -6.51 -7.44
CA THR A 199 -13.19 -7.81 -7.89
C THR A 199 -11.67 -7.88 -7.91
N GLY A 200 -10.99 -7.06 -7.09
CA GLY A 200 -9.54 -7.03 -6.91
C GLY A 200 -9.05 -8.02 -5.86
N LEU A 201 -7.77 -7.90 -5.47
CA LEU A 201 -7.16 -8.80 -4.47
C LEU A 201 -7.86 -8.76 -3.10
N THR A 202 -8.48 -7.64 -2.71
CA THR A 202 -9.28 -7.59 -1.47
C THR A 202 -10.46 -8.57 -1.51
N MET A 203 -11.15 -8.66 -2.68
CA MET A 203 -12.21 -9.68 -2.84
C MET A 203 -11.63 -11.09 -2.74
N VAL A 204 -10.50 -11.35 -3.37
CA VAL A 204 -9.81 -12.66 -3.29
C VAL A 204 -9.49 -13.02 -1.84
N ASP A 205 -8.92 -12.09 -1.08
CA ASP A 205 -8.62 -12.29 0.35
C ASP A 205 -9.90 -12.56 1.17
N MET A 206 -11.00 -11.86 0.88
CA MET A 206 -12.28 -12.10 1.55
C MET A 206 -12.87 -13.46 1.20
N LEU A 207 -12.77 -13.92 -0.05
CA LEU A 207 -13.21 -15.28 -0.45
C LEU A 207 -12.44 -16.36 0.29
N LEU A 208 -11.12 -16.20 0.44
CA LEU A 208 -10.28 -17.11 1.22
C LEU A 208 -10.69 -17.11 2.70
N THR A 209 -10.93 -15.94 3.29
CA THR A 209 -11.39 -15.80 4.67
C THR A 209 -12.76 -16.46 4.88
N LEU A 210 -13.71 -16.22 4.00
CA LEU A 210 -15.05 -16.82 4.06
C LEU A 210 -14.98 -18.33 3.94
N ARG A 211 -14.18 -18.86 3.02
CA ARG A 211 -13.95 -20.31 2.87
C ARG A 211 -13.38 -20.92 4.14
N GLN A 212 -12.36 -20.29 4.72
CA GLN A 212 -11.74 -20.74 5.97
C GLN A 212 -12.74 -20.76 7.14
N ARG A 213 -13.69 -19.83 7.15
CA ARG A 213 -14.79 -19.79 8.13
C ARG A 213 -15.91 -20.80 7.83
N GLY A 214 -15.80 -21.57 6.77
CA GLY A 214 -16.77 -22.57 6.37
C GLY A 214 -18.03 -22.01 5.70
N HIS A 215 -17.95 -20.79 5.13
CA HIS A 215 -19.05 -20.18 4.38
C HIS A 215 -19.42 -21.03 3.15
N LYS A 216 -20.73 -21.18 2.89
CA LYS A 216 -21.30 -22.02 1.83
C LYS A 216 -22.37 -21.33 0.99
N GLY A 217 -22.83 -20.16 1.41
CA GLY A 217 -23.85 -19.39 0.69
C GLY A 217 -23.31 -18.82 -0.64
N PRO A 218 -24.19 -18.44 -1.57
CA PRO A 218 -23.82 -17.88 -2.86
C PRO A 218 -23.19 -16.49 -2.70
N ILE A 219 -22.19 -16.20 -3.53
CA ILE A 219 -21.45 -14.94 -3.51
C ILE A 219 -21.56 -14.24 -4.88
N HIS A 220 -22.04 -13.02 -4.88
CA HIS A 220 -22.14 -12.18 -6.07
C HIS A 220 -21.14 -11.02 -6.00
N ALA A 221 -20.12 -11.01 -6.83
CA ALA A 221 -19.14 -9.93 -6.91
C ALA A 221 -19.45 -8.96 -8.05
N VAL A 222 -19.43 -7.65 -7.76
CA VAL A 222 -19.73 -6.60 -8.73
C VAL A 222 -18.60 -5.60 -8.82
N SER A 223 -18.10 -5.36 -10.04
CA SER A 223 -17.17 -4.26 -10.30
C SER A 223 -17.43 -3.62 -11.66
N ARG A 224 -16.91 -2.42 -11.89
CA ARG A 224 -17.14 -1.65 -13.13
C ARG A 224 -16.86 -2.43 -14.42
N HIS A 225 -15.91 -3.38 -14.38
CA HIS A 225 -15.46 -4.13 -15.55
C HIS A 225 -15.59 -5.64 -15.40
N GLY A 226 -15.90 -6.17 -14.21
CA GLY A 226 -15.98 -7.61 -13.95
C GLY A 226 -14.65 -8.35 -14.17
N LEU A 227 -13.52 -7.65 -14.11
CA LEU A 227 -12.20 -8.24 -14.32
C LEU A 227 -11.64 -8.76 -12.99
N LEU A 228 -11.02 -9.93 -13.04
CA LEU A 228 -10.34 -10.57 -11.91
C LEU A 228 -8.81 -10.45 -12.04
N PRO A 229 -8.07 -10.38 -10.93
CA PRO A 229 -6.61 -10.50 -10.92
C PRO A 229 -6.18 -11.76 -11.65
N LYS A 230 -5.05 -11.70 -12.34
CA LYS A 230 -4.50 -12.83 -13.09
C LYS A 230 -3.54 -13.64 -12.22
N ALA A 231 -3.32 -14.90 -12.57
CA ALA A 231 -2.30 -15.73 -11.95
C ALA A 231 -0.88 -15.29 -12.35
N HIS A 232 0.08 -15.57 -11.46
CA HIS A 232 1.47 -15.65 -11.86
C HIS A 232 1.66 -16.83 -12.84
N SER A 233 2.74 -16.77 -13.60
CA SER A 233 3.20 -17.88 -14.42
C SER A 233 4.72 -17.82 -14.49
N PRO A 234 5.44 -18.91 -14.25
CA PRO A 234 6.88 -18.97 -14.43
C PRO A 234 7.25 -18.82 -15.91
N GLY A 235 8.51 -18.61 -16.20
CA GLY A 235 9.00 -18.53 -17.58
C GLY A 235 10.22 -17.66 -17.72
N ARG A 236 10.86 -17.77 -18.90
CA ARG A 236 12.06 -17.00 -19.26
C ARG A 236 11.75 -15.50 -19.28
N SER A 237 12.69 -14.69 -18.79
CA SER A 237 12.59 -13.22 -18.79
C SER A 237 12.41 -12.67 -20.21
N TRP A 238 11.61 -11.60 -20.31
CA TRP A 238 11.46 -10.83 -21.56
C TRP A 238 12.43 -9.62 -21.53
N PRO A 239 13.05 -9.25 -22.66
CA PRO A 239 13.95 -8.10 -22.70
C PRO A 239 13.20 -6.78 -22.46
N ALA A 240 13.93 -5.76 -22.03
CA ALA A 240 13.40 -4.39 -21.94
C ALA A 240 12.98 -3.90 -23.33
N PHE A 241 11.84 -3.21 -23.42
CA PHE A 241 11.25 -2.82 -24.69
C PHE A 241 10.49 -1.50 -24.65
N LEU A 242 10.33 -0.91 -23.46
CA LEU A 242 9.45 0.23 -23.25
C LEU A 242 10.29 1.48 -23.00
N ASP A 243 10.07 2.52 -23.80
CA ASP A 243 10.74 3.80 -23.68
C ASP A 243 10.16 4.61 -22.51
N THR A 244 11.01 5.35 -21.81
CA THR A 244 10.66 6.11 -20.60
C THR A 244 9.85 7.37 -20.88
N ASP A 245 9.76 7.80 -22.13
CA ASP A 245 9.03 8.99 -22.61
C ASP A 245 7.75 8.62 -23.40
N ALA A 246 7.46 7.32 -23.57
CA ALA A 246 6.28 6.84 -24.28
C ALA A 246 4.99 7.40 -23.64
N SER A 247 4.08 7.90 -24.49
CA SER A 247 2.72 8.27 -24.07
C SER A 247 1.93 7.02 -23.61
N PRO A 248 0.82 7.19 -22.86
CA PRO A 248 -0.01 6.05 -22.43
C PRO A 248 -0.47 5.16 -23.58
N ARG A 249 -0.74 5.73 -24.77
CA ARG A 249 -1.15 5.00 -25.95
C ARG A 249 -0.01 4.20 -26.56
N GLU A 250 1.16 4.78 -26.67
CA GLU A 250 2.37 4.12 -27.20
C GLU A 250 2.82 3.00 -26.25
N ALA A 251 2.89 3.25 -24.95
CA ALA A 251 3.20 2.26 -23.94
C ALA A 251 2.24 1.06 -24.02
N PHE A 252 0.93 1.30 -24.13
CA PHE A 252 -0.06 0.24 -24.27
C PHE A 252 0.10 -0.54 -25.59
N SER A 253 0.39 0.14 -26.67
CA SER A 253 0.62 -0.49 -27.99
C SER A 253 1.88 -1.34 -27.97
N ALA A 254 2.96 -0.85 -27.37
CA ALA A 254 4.23 -1.58 -27.23
C ALA A 254 4.04 -2.83 -26.37
N ILE A 255 3.34 -2.74 -25.23
CA ILE A 255 3.01 -3.89 -24.38
C ILE A 255 2.25 -4.95 -25.18
N ARG A 256 1.20 -4.58 -25.92
CA ARG A 256 0.41 -5.53 -26.72
C ARG A 256 1.23 -6.18 -27.84
N ALA A 257 2.10 -5.42 -28.50
CA ALA A 257 2.97 -5.95 -29.53
C ALA A 257 3.96 -6.97 -28.96
N ASN A 258 4.54 -6.67 -27.79
CA ASN A 258 5.48 -7.55 -27.13
C ASN A 258 4.82 -8.80 -26.54
N ILE A 259 3.57 -8.72 -26.06
CA ILE A 259 2.79 -9.90 -25.65
C ILE A 259 2.64 -10.88 -26.84
N ARG A 260 2.22 -10.41 -28.02
CA ARG A 260 2.10 -11.28 -29.22
C ARG A 260 3.43 -11.91 -29.62
N ARG A 261 4.55 -11.17 -29.49
CA ARG A 261 5.89 -11.70 -29.76
C ARG A 261 6.32 -12.75 -28.74
N ALA A 262 5.98 -12.55 -27.46
CA ALA A 262 6.28 -13.49 -26.39
C ALA A 262 5.46 -14.79 -26.57
N GLU A 263 4.16 -14.67 -26.86
CA GLU A 263 3.27 -15.81 -27.13
C GLU A 263 3.77 -16.65 -28.32
N ALA A 264 4.26 -16.01 -29.40
CA ALA A 264 4.85 -16.70 -30.55
C ALA A 264 6.14 -17.47 -30.21
N GLN A 265 6.77 -17.20 -29.07
CA GLN A 265 7.95 -17.89 -28.53
C GLN A 265 7.62 -18.79 -27.33
N ASN A 266 6.34 -19.07 -27.07
CA ASN A 266 5.85 -19.80 -25.89
C ASN A 266 6.31 -19.17 -24.55
N ILE A 267 6.47 -17.83 -24.51
CA ILE A 267 6.79 -17.09 -23.29
C ILE A 267 5.51 -16.46 -22.77
N PRO A 268 5.15 -16.68 -21.48
CA PRO A 268 3.94 -16.13 -20.89
C PRO A 268 3.95 -14.59 -20.90
N TRP A 269 2.78 -13.98 -21.17
CA TRP A 269 2.59 -12.52 -21.18
C TRP A 269 3.03 -11.84 -19.87
N GLN A 270 3.01 -12.57 -18.74
CA GLN A 270 3.46 -12.08 -17.44
C GLN A 270 4.89 -11.56 -17.49
N ARG A 271 5.76 -12.20 -18.26
CA ARG A 271 7.16 -11.80 -18.42
C ARG A 271 7.30 -10.46 -19.13
N VAL A 272 6.38 -10.14 -20.06
CA VAL A 272 6.33 -8.82 -20.71
C VAL A 272 5.96 -7.72 -19.70
N PHE A 273 4.97 -7.96 -18.84
CA PHE A 273 4.62 -7.03 -17.77
C PHE A 273 5.77 -6.84 -16.78
N ASP A 274 6.49 -7.90 -16.44
CA ASP A 274 7.64 -7.82 -15.55
C ASP A 274 8.79 -7.01 -16.17
N ALA A 275 9.01 -7.11 -17.47
CA ALA A 275 9.99 -6.32 -18.20
C ALA A 275 9.60 -4.82 -18.33
N ALA A 276 8.30 -4.51 -18.33
CA ALA A 276 7.82 -3.12 -18.35
C ALA A 276 7.94 -2.43 -16.97
N ARG A 277 7.91 -3.19 -15.88
CA ARG A 277 7.86 -2.67 -14.51
C ARG A 277 8.94 -1.64 -14.15
N PRO A 278 10.23 -1.81 -14.51
CA PRO A 278 11.29 -0.86 -14.14
C PRO A 278 11.06 0.56 -14.65
N VAL A 279 10.35 0.74 -15.77
CA VAL A 279 10.15 2.05 -16.40
C VAL A 279 8.82 2.72 -16.01
N VAL A 280 7.90 2.01 -15.36
CA VAL A 280 6.55 2.52 -15.03
C VAL A 280 6.59 3.80 -14.21
N ALA A 281 7.47 3.89 -13.22
CA ALA A 281 7.60 5.07 -12.38
C ALA A 281 8.11 6.29 -13.17
N SER A 282 9.00 6.09 -14.14
CA SER A 282 9.51 7.14 -15.03
C SER A 282 8.44 7.61 -16.01
N LEU A 283 7.72 6.68 -16.64
CA LEU A 283 6.57 6.99 -17.50
C LEU A 283 5.53 7.82 -16.76
N TRP A 284 5.12 7.37 -15.57
CA TRP A 284 4.13 8.07 -14.78
C TRP A 284 4.55 9.50 -14.46
N ARG A 285 5.80 9.73 -14.06
CA ARG A 285 6.34 11.06 -13.77
C ARG A 285 6.43 11.93 -15.00
N GLY A 286 6.80 11.37 -16.14
CA GLY A 286 6.88 12.09 -17.42
C GLY A 286 5.53 12.48 -18.03
N TRP A 287 4.45 11.75 -17.66
CA TRP A 287 3.12 12.04 -18.22
C TRP A 287 2.54 13.35 -17.67
N THR A 288 1.96 14.12 -18.59
CA THR A 288 1.14 15.28 -18.24
C THR A 288 -0.10 14.86 -17.44
N LEU A 289 -0.73 15.81 -16.74
CA LEU A 289 -1.96 15.59 -16.00
C LEU A 289 -3.07 14.95 -16.89
N GLY A 290 -3.19 15.42 -18.13
CA GLY A 290 -4.13 14.88 -19.10
C GLY A 290 -3.84 13.42 -19.48
N GLN A 291 -2.57 13.07 -19.69
CA GLN A 291 -2.14 11.71 -19.97
C GLN A 291 -2.36 10.77 -18.78
N ARG A 292 -2.07 11.22 -17.56
CA ARG A 292 -2.39 10.46 -16.33
C ARG A 292 -3.89 10.24 -16.19
N ALA A 293 -4.72 11.26 -16.43
CA ALA A 293 -6.18 11.13 -16.43
C ALA A 293 -6.68 10.14 -17.50
N GLN A 294 -6.08 10.15 -18.70
CA GLN A 294 -6.39 9.20 -19.77
C GLN A 294 -6.06 7.76 -19.36
N PHE A 295 -4.88 7.53 -18.81
CA PHE A 295 -4.49 6.23 -18.28
C PHE A 295 -5.46 5.73 -17.19
N LEU A 296 -5.76 6.56 -16.21
CA LEU A 296 -6.67 6.23 -15.11
C LEU A 296 -8.06 5.85 -15.60
N ARG A 297 -8.56 6.53 -16.62
CA ARG A 297 -9.90 6.29 -17.18
C ARG A 297 -9.98 5.02 -18.01
N HIS A 298 -8.96 4.75 -18.84
CA HIS A 298 -9.06 3.75 -19.89
C HIS A 298 -8.20 2.50 -19.68
N LEU A 299 -7.06 2.63 -18.99
CA LEU A 299 -6.05 1.57 -18.92
C LEU A 299 -5.87 1.01 -17.51
N ARG A 300 -6.08 1.82 -16.45
CA ARG A 300 -5.80 1.45 -15.06
C ARG A 300 -6.34 0.06 -14.68
N THR A 301 -7.62 -0.20 -14.90
CA THR A 301 -8.21 -1.48 -14.47
C THR A 301 -7.58 -2.68 -15.16
N ARG A 302 -7.22 -2.53 -16.46
CA ARG A 302 -6.51 -3.58 -17.20
C ARG A 302 -5.08 -3.73 -16.71
N TRP A 303 -4.41 -2.60 -16.44
CA TRP A 303 -3.09 -2.62 -15.82
C TRP A 303 -3.12 -3.33 -14.48
N ASP A 304 -4.01 -2.93 -13.59
CA ASP A 304 -4.10 -3.44 -12.22
C ASP A 304 -4.28 -4.98 -12.18
N VAL A 305 -5.17 -5.57 -12.99
CA VAL A 305 -5.39 -7.03 -12.98
C VAL A 305 -4.24 -7.85 -13.56
N HIS A 306 -3.41 -7.27 -14.44
CA HIS A 306 -2.23 -7.94 -14.97
C HIS A 306 -0.99 -7.72 -14.12
N ARG A 307 -0.95 -6.60 -13.40
CA ARG A 307 0.17 -6.21 -12.53
C ARG A 307 0.07 -6.80 -11.13
N HIS A 308 -1.10 -6.71 -10.52
CA HIS A 308 -1.37 -7.23 -9.17
C HIS A 308 -1.94 -8.64 -9.29
N ARG A 309 -1.03 -9.58 -9.48
CA ARG A 309 -1.33 -10.99 -9.72
C ARG A 309 -1.47 -11.74 -8.39
N MET A 310 -1.96 -12.97 -8.45
CA MET A 310 -2.09 -13.90 -7.33
C MET A 310 -1.31 -15.18 -7.61
N ALA A 311 -0.97 -15.93 -6.55
CA ALA A 311 -0.35 -17.25 -6.67
C ALA A 311 -1.25 -18.20 -7.49
N GLU A 312 -0.66 -19.17 -8.18
CA GLU A 312 -1.40 -20.09 -9.07
C GLU A 312 -2.49 -20.87 -8.33
N ARG A 313 -2.19 -21.36 -7.12
CA ARG A 313 -3.21 -22.06 -6.31
C ARG A 313 -4.39 -21.18 -5.92
N ILE A 314 -4.17 -19.90 -5.68
CA ILE A 314 -5.26 -18.95 -5.38
C ILE A 314 -6.13 -18.72 -6.62
N ALA A 315 -5.51 -18.65 -7.80
CA ALA A 315 -6.24 -18.55 -9.06
C ALA A 315 -7.10 -19.80 -9.29
N ALA A 316 -6.55 -20.99 -9.10
CA ALA A 316 -7.28 -22.26 -9.22
C ALA A 316 -8.49 -22.30 -8.25
N PHE A 317 -8.32 -21.85 -7.01
CA PHE A 317 -9.43 -21.74 -6.05
C PHE A 317 -10.54 -20.79 -6.55
N ILE A 318 -10.20 -19.63 -7.12
CA ILE A 318 -11.19 -18.70 -7.68
C ILE A 318 -11.91 -19.34 -8.88
N ASP A 319 -11.18 -20.02 -9.75
CA ASP A 319 -11.75 -20.72 -10.91
C ASP A 319 -12.70 -21.83 -10.47
N GLU A 320 -12.38 -22.57 -9.39
CA GLU A 320 -13.27 -23.55 -8.78
C GLU A 320 -14.59 -22.92 -8.29
N LEU A 321 -14.52 -21.79 -7.57
CA LEU A 321 -15.71 -21.08 -7.09
C LEU A 321 -16.61 -20.59 -8.24
N LEU A 322 -16.02 -20.15 -9.34
CA LEU A 322 -16.73 -19.72 -10.55
C LEU A 322 -17.39 -20.93 -11.24
N TRP A 323 -16.65 -22.02 -11.39
CA TRP A 323 -17.12 -23.24 -12.02
C TRP A 323 -18.30 -23.87 -11.29
N ASN A 324 -18.23 -23.93 -9.97
CA ASN A 324 -19.28 -24.50 -9.12
C ASN A 324 -20.48 -23.55 -8.91
N GLY A 325 -20.42 -22.32 -9.44
CA GLY A 325 -21.48 -21.33 -9.30
C GLY A 325 -21.59 -20.68 -7.92
N PHE A 326 -20.66 -20.95 -6.98
CA PHE A 326 -20.59 -20.27 -5.68
C PHE A 326 -20.24 -18.79 -5.82
N LEU A 327 -19.38 -18.47 -6.78
CA LEU A 327 -19.02 -17.11 -7.12
C LEU A 327 -19.60 -16.74 -8.48
N THR A 328 -20.36 -15.66 -8.51
CA THR A 328 -20.78 -15.01 -9.77
C THR A 328 -20.14 -13.63 -9.87
N VAL A 329 -19.70 -13.23 -11.06
CA VAL A 329 -19.05 -11.94 -11.28
C VAL A 329 -19.81 -11.13 -12.32
N THR A 330 -20.20 -9.92 -11.95
CA THR A 330 -20.91 -9.00 -12.83
C THR A 330 -20.10 -7.73 -13.13
N ALA A 331 -19.90 -7.45 -14.42
CA ALA A 331 -19.46 -6.11 -14.86
C ALA A 331 -20.62 -5.12 -14.73
N GLY A 332 -20.55 -4.18 -13.78
CA GLY A 332 -21.64 -3.28 -13.48
C GLY A 332 -21.33 -2.29 -12.37
N ARG A 333 -22.35 -1.63 -11.89
CA ARG A 333 -22.29 -0.71 -10.74
C ARG A 333 -23.44 -1.00 -9.80
N VAL A 334 -23.16 -1.03 -8.51
CA VAL A 334 -24.17 -0.92 -7.47
C VAL A 334 -24.54 0.56 -7.35
N LEU A 335 -25.81 0.90 -7.46
CA LEU A 335 -26.32 2.27 -7.46
C LEU A 335 -26.84 2.67 -6.09
N ALA A 336 -27.50 1.75 -5.40
CA ALA A 336 -28.05 1.92 -4.07
C ALA A 336 -28.13 0.56 -3.37
N VAL A 337 -28.19 0.60 -2.04
CA VAL A 337 -28.45 -0.56 -1.19
C VAL A 337 -29.38 -0.08 -0.08
N ASP A 338 -30.52 -0.74 0.05
CA ASP A 338 -31.52 -0.48 1.07
C ASP A 338 -31.63 -1.69 1.99
N GLU A 339 -31.68 -1.45 3.30
CA GLU A 339 -31.85 -2.50 4.30
C GLU A 339 -33.34 -2.71 4.58
N HIS A 340 -33.72 -3.95 4.73
CA HIS A 340 -35.04 -4.38 5.18
C HIS A 340 -34.92 -5.45 6.28
N LYS A 341 -36.04 -5.89 6.83
CA LYS A 341 -36.07 -6.80 7.99
C LYS A 341 -35.23 -8.07 7.77
N ASP A 342 -35.27 -8.64 6.58
CA ASP A 342 -34.68 -9.96 6.30
C ASP A 342 -33.36 -9.91 5.52
N GLY A 343 -32.86 -8.73 5.14
CA GLY A 343 -31.64 -8.60 4.35
C GLY A 343 -31.42 -7.23 3.74
N LEU A 344 -30.77 -7.23 2.59
CA LEU A 344 -30.43 -6.04 1.80
C LEU A 344 -30.97 -6.18 0.37
N THR A 345 -31.61 -5.13 -0.14
CA THR A 345 -31.96 -5.01 -1.56
C THR A 345 -30.91 -4.13 -2.25
N ALA A 346 -30.11 -4.69 -3.13
CA ALA A 346 -29.11 -3.98 -3.91
C ALA A 346 -29.61 -3.66 -5.32
N LEU A 347 -29.62 -2.37 -5.72
CA LEU A 347 -29.90 -1.95 -7.08
C LEU A 347 -28.63 -1.99 -7.90
N ILE A 348 -28.50 -2.96 -8.78
CA ILE A 348 -27.32 -3.18 -9.62
C ILE A 348 -27.66 -2.84 -11.07
N ARG A 349 -26.78 -2.07 -11.73
CA ARG A 349 -26.85 -1.81 -13.16
C ARG A 349 -25.69 -2.54 -13.87
N PRO A 350 -25.95 -3.73 -14.43
CA PRO A 350 -24.95 -4.42 -15.26
C PRO A 350 -24.57 -3.58 -16.48
N ARG A 351 -23.36 -3.74 -16.97
CA ARG A 351 -22.86 -2.99 -18.12
C ARG A 351 -23.67 -3.30 -19.36
N GLY A 352 -24.21 -2.25 -20.00
CA GLY A 352 -25.04 -2.39 -21.20
C GLY A 352 -26.46 -2.93 -20.95
N LYS A 353 -26.89 -3.05 -19.67
CA LYS A 353 -28.23 -3.54 -19.33
C LYS A 353 -28.98 -2.54 -18.44
N ARG A 354 -30.29 -2.74 -18.27
CA ARG A 354 -31.11 -2.00 -17.30
C ARG A 354 -30.71 -2.37 -15.88
N ALA A 355 -30.97 -1.47 -14.95
CA ALA A 355 -30.80 -1.76 -13.53
C ALA A 355 -31.79 -2.84 -13.09
N GLN A 356 -31.35 -3.68 -12.18
CA GLN A 356 -32.14 -4.75 -11.56
C GLN A 356 -31.84 -4.82 -10.07
N THR A 357 -32.80 -5.30 -9.30
CA THR A 357 -32.64 -5.55 -7.87
C THR A 357 -32.09 -6.96 -7.62
N VAL A 358 -31.27 -7.08 -6.60
CA VAL A 358 -30.72 -8.35 -6.12
C VAL A 358 -30.86 -8.34 -4.60
N GLU A 359 -31.47 -9.38 -4.08
CA GLU A 359 -31.58 -9.60 -2.62
C GLU A 359 -30.35 -10.34 -2.13
N VAL A 360 -29.77 -9.87 -1.01
CA VAL A 360 -28.64 -10.51 -0.34
C VAL A 360 -28.73 -10.32 1.16
N ASP A 361 -28.11 -11.21 1.94
CA ASP A 361 -28.11 -11.13 3.40
C ASP A 361 -27.10 -10.10 3.89
N ALA A 362 -25.96 -9.95 3.22
CA ALA A 362 -24.95 -8.97 3.60
C ALA A 362 -24.12 -8.47 2.41
N LEU A 363 -23.44 -7.33 2.63
CA LEU A 363 -22.54 -6.68 1.68
C LEU A 363 -21.16 -6.50 2.27
N ILE A 364 -20.11 -6.83 1.50
CA ILE A 364 -18.73 -6.62 1.87
C ILE A 364 -18.05 -5.68 0.87
N ASN A 365 -17.49 -4.57 1.37
CA ASN A 365 -16.82 -3.59 0.55
C ASN A 365 -15.36 -3.99 0.24
N CYS A 366 -15.12 -4.46 -0.96
CA CYS A 366 -13.80 -4.83 -1.49
C CYS A 366 -13.25 -3.83 -2.51
N THR A 367 -13.69 -2.56 -2.49
CA THR A 367 -13.29 -1.53 -3.47
C THR A 367 -11.87 -1.01 -3.28
N GLY A 368 -11.22 -1.40 -2.19
CA GLY A 368 -9.89 -0.92 -1.80
C GLY A 368 -9.94 0.40 -1.03
N PRO A 369 -8.77 0.94 -0.64
CA PRO A 369 -8.67 2.12 0.22
C PRO A 369 -9.16 3.39 -0.47
N ALA A 370 -9.69 4.33 0.32
CA ALA A 370 -9.91 5.69 -0.12
C ALA A 370 -8.55 6.38 -0.34
N ILE A 371 -8.40 7.07 -1.48
CA ILE A 371 -7.15 7.75 -1.84
C ILE A 371 -7.34 9.27 -2.03
N ASP A 372 -8.57 9.71 -2.20
CA ASP A 372 -8.89 11.13 -2.42
C ASP A 372 -8.90 11.90 -1.12
N LEU A 373 -7.86 12.69 -0.88
CA LEU A 373 -7.71 13.49 0.33
C LEU A 373 -8.69 14.68 0.43
N ARG A 374 -9.29 15.11 -0.67
CA ARG A 374 -10.28 16.20 -0.66
C ARG A 374 -11.53 15.86 0.17
N THR A 375 -11.77 14.57 0.35
CA THR A 375 -12.90 14.05 1.13
C THR A 375 -12.47 13.31 2.38
N THR A 376 -11.19 13.45 2.79
CA THR A 376 -10.66 12.71 3.95
C THR A 376 -11.35 13.13 5.25
N GLN A 377 -11.58 12.16 6.12
CA GLN A 377 -12.01 12.36 7.50
C GLN A 377 -10.90 12.08 8.51
N HIS A 378 -9.70 11.77 8.01
CA HIS A 378 -8.54 11.53 8.87
C HIS A 378 -8.15 12.84 9.58
N PRO A 379 -8.14 12.89 10.93
CA PRO A 379 -7.96 14.14 11.67
C PRO A 379 -6.69 14.91 11.24
N LEU A 380 -5.55 14.25 11.29
CA LEU A 380 -4.26 14.84 10.93
C LEU A 380 -4.23 15.33 9.48
N LEU A 381 -4.61 14.49 8.51
CA LEU A 381 -4.52 14.88 7.09
C LEU A 381 -5.49 16.03 6.76
N GLY A 382 -6.68 16.02 7.38
CA GLY A 382 -7.62 17.13 7.28
C GLY A 382 -7.08 18.42 7.89
N ASP A 383 -6.36 18.33 9.01
CA ASP A 383 -5.73 19.48 9.65
C ASP A 383 -4.60 20.05 8.79
N LEU A 384 -3.69 19.22 8.28
CA LEU A 384 -2.60 19.62 7.40
C LEU A 384 -3.09 20.30 6.11
N LEU A 385 -4.20 19.81 5.52
CA LEU A 385 -4.84 20.44 4.36
C LEU A 385 -5.41 21.82 4.72
N ARG A 386 -6.11 21.96 5.87
CA ARG A 386 -6.65 23.26 6.32
C ARG A 386 -5.55 24.26 6.61
N GLN A 387 -4.43 23.83 7.15
CA GLN A 387 -3.27 24.70 7.41
C GLN A 387 -2.50 25.04 6.12
N GLY A 388 -2.80 24.43 4.99
CA GLY A 388 -2.06 24.60 3.75
C GLY A 388 -0.65 24.00 3.77
N LEU A 389 -0.35 23.11 4.75
CA LEU A 389 0.94 22.42 4.86
C LEU A 389 1.12 21.34 3.81
N VAL A 390 0.01 20.82 3.33
CA VAL A 390 -0.05 19.82 2.26
C VAL A 390 -1.14 20.18 1.27
N ARG A 391 -1.07 19.65 0.06
CA ARG A 391 -2.14 19.73 -0.93
C ARG A 391 -2.48 18.37 -1.53
N SER A 392 -3.75 18.21 -1.88
CA SER A 392 -4.25 17.01 -2.55
C SER A 392 -3.93 17.04 -4.03
N ASP A 393 -3.59 15.88 -4.59
CA ASP A 393 -3.44 15.68 -6.03
C ASP A 393 -4.74 16.01 -6.79
N PRO A 394 -4.66 16.72 -7.95
CA PRO A 394 -5.82 17.06 -8.75
C PRO A 394 -6.64 15.85 -9.25
N LEU A 395 -6.00 14.69 -9.43
CA LEU A 395 -6.65 13.45 -9.84
C LEU A 395 -7.18 12.61 -8.66
N GLY A 396 -7.01 13.11 -7.42
CA GLY A 396 -7.49 12.44 -6.21
C GLY A 396 -6.72 11.17 -5.87
N LEU A 397 -5.42 11.12 -6.15
CA LEU A 397 -4.58 9.94 -5.93
C LEU A 397 -3.82 9.97 -4.60
N GLY A 398 -3.96 11.02 -3.82
CA GLY A 398 -3.25 11.18 -2.55
C GLY A 398 -2.69 12.58 -2.36
N LEU A 399 -1.51 12.66 -1.79
CA LEU A 399 -0.79 13.86 -1.41
C LEU A 399 0.29 14.19 -2.46
N GLU A 400 0.34 15.44 -2.93
CA GLU A 400 1.41 15.87 -3.82
C GLU A 400 2.74 15.99 -3.08
N THR A 401 3.77 15.41 -3.65
CA THR A 401 5.14 15.43 -3.11
C THR A 401 6.17 15.70 -4.20
N ALA A 402 7.27 16.32 -3.81
CA ALA A 402 8.48 16.41 -4.61
C ALA A 402 9.62 15.72 -3.85
N ASP A 403 10.14 14.62 -4.39
CA ASP A 403 11.16 13.79 -3.72
C ASP A 403 10.80 13.44 -2.26
N CYS A 404 9.59 12.96 -2.05
CA CYS A 404 8.97 12.67 -0.75
C CYS A 404 8.65 13.89 0.12
N ALA A 405 9.19 15.08 -0.12
CA ALA A 405 8.81 16.29 0.61
C ALA A 405 7.37 16.69 0.25
N ALA A 406 6.56 17.02 1.24
CA ALA A 406 5.19 17.48 1.03
C ALA A 406 5.18 18.83 0.31
N LEU A 407 4.21 19.03 -0.61
CA LEU A 407 3.97 20.31 -1.25
C LEU A 407 2.84 21.03 -0.54
N GLY A 408 3.10 22.27 -0.11
CA GLY A 408 2.11 23.16 0.48
C GLY A 408 1.04 23.63 -0.51
N ALA A 409 0.01 24.30 -0.02
CA ALA A 409 -1.06 24.86 -0.85
C ALA A 409 -0.53 25.87 -1.88
N ASP A 410 0.55 26.58 -1.57
CA ASP A 410 1.28 27.49 -2.44
C ASP A 410 2.19 26.79 -3.47
N GLY A 411 2.33 25.46 -3.37
CA GLY A 411 3.23 24.66 -4.20
C GLY A 411 4.67 24.62 -3.70
N ALA A 412 4.99 25.31 -2.60
CA ALA A 412 6.32 25.27 -2.02
C ALA A 412 6.63 23.86 -1.44
N ARG A 413 7.87 23.44 -1.62
CA ARG A 413 8.37 22.18 -1.05
C ARG A 413 8.68 22.39 0.42
N SER A 414 8.19 21.48 1.28
CA SER A 414 8.56 21.47 2.69
C SER A 414 10.00 20.99 2.88
N ASP A 415 10.70 21.61 3.82
CA ASP A 415 12.04 21.23 4.27
C ASP A 415 12.02 20.28 5.49
N TRP A 416 10.85 20.10 6.13
CA TRP A 416 10.70 19.35 7.36
C TRP A 416 9.56 18.31 7.36
N LEU A 417 8.60 18.41 6.42
CA LEU A 417 7.45 17.52 6.34
C LEU A 417 7.56 16.65 5.08
N PHE A 418 7.67 15.36 5.30
CA PHE A 418 7.82 14.35 4.25
C PHE A 418 6.68 13.34 4.31
N ALA A 419 6.47 12.60 3.21
CA ALA A 419 5.49 11.52 3.15
C ALA A 419 6.05 10.31 2.42
N LEU A 420 5.66 9.11 2.87
CA LEU A 420 6.05 7.82 2.33
C LEU A 420 4.83 6.90 2.11
N GLY A 421 5.02 5.95 1.22
CA GLY A 421 4.05 4.89 0.95
C GLY A 421 2.81 5.38 0.20
N PRO A 422 1.65 4.72 0.38
CA PRO A 422 0.45 4.89 -0.46
C PRO A 422 -0.05 6.33 -0.62
N LEU A 423 0.17 7.21 0.36
CA LEU A 423 -0.18 8.63 0.27
C LEU A 423 0.53 9.35 -0.89
N THR A 424 1.73 8.89 -1.28
CA THR A 424 2.57 9.53 -2.29
C THR A 424 2.32 9.02 -3.72
N ARG A 425 1.24 8.30 -3.94
CA ARG A 425 0.86 7.73 -5.23
C ARG A 425 0.83 8.73 -6.40
N PRO A 426 0.51 10.02 -6.21
CA PRO A 426 0.61 11.02 -7.29
C PRO A 426 1.99 11.11 -7.94
N ALA A 427 3.06 10.98 -7.15
CA ALA A 427 4.45 11.00 -7.63
C ALA A 427 4.98 9.58 -7.91
N TRP A 428 4.45 8.56 -7.22
CA TRP A 428 4.95 7.19 -7.21
C TRP A 428 3.81 6.20 -7.49
N TRP A 429 3.38 6.07 -8.75
CA TRP A 429 2.19 5.29 -9.13
C TRP A 429 2.13 3.87 -8.52
N GLU A 430 3.23 3.13 -8.52
CA GLU A 430 3.32 1.74 -8.04
C GLU A 430 3.67 1.61 -6.53
N ILE A 431 3.58 2.67 -5.74
CA ILE A 431 4.03 2.76 -4.34
C ILE A 431 3.18 1.91 -3.36
N THR A 432 2.73 0.78 -3.79
CA THR A 432 1.98 -0.19 -2.97
C THR A 432 2.70 -1.53 -2.84
N ALA A 433 3.79 -1.73 -3.55
CA ALA A 433 4.56 -2.96 -3.50
C ALA A 433 5.89 -2.76 -2.73
N VAL A 434 6.36 -3.83 -2.08
CA VAL A 434 7.53 -3.79 -1.19
C VAL A 434 8.78 -3.23 -1.87
N PRO A 435 9.17 -3.64 -3.09
CA PRO A 435 10.37 -3.09 -3.71
C PRO A 435 10.31 -1.59 -3.97
N GLU A 436 9.15 -1.07 -4.38
CA GLU A 436 8.94 0.34 -4.66
C GLU A 436 8.93 1.17 -3.37
N ILE A 437 8.30 0.66 -2.31
CA ILE A 437 8.33 1.29 -0.98
C ILE A 437 9.77 1.28 -0.44
N ASN A 438 10.49 0.16 -0.58
CA ASN A 438 11.88 0.05 -0.14
C ASN A 438 12.78 1.09 -0.82
N ALA A 439 12.69 1.21 -2.16
CA ALA A 439 13.45 2.21 -2.91
C ALA A 439 13.10 3.66 -2.51
N GLN A 440 11.83 3.94 -2.22
CA GLN A 440 11.40 5.24 -1.73
C GLN A 440 11.96 5.53 -0.34
N VAL A 441 11.94 4.55 0.56
CA VAL A 441 12.50 4.65 1.91
C VAL A 441 14.00 4.91 1.86
N ASP A 442 14.76 4.15 1.07
CA ASP A 442 16.21 4.35 0.92
C ASP A 442 16.53 5.77 0.42
N ARG A 443 15.77 6.24 -0.56
CA ARG A 443 15.93 7.61 -1.08
C ARG A 443 15.70 8.67 0.00
N LEU A 444 14.63 8.53 0.80
CA LEU A 444 14.34 9.51 1.85
C LEU A 444 15.33 9.44 3.01
N VAL A 445 15.78 8.26 3.41
CA VAL A 445 16.84 8.09 4.42
C VAL A 445 18.10 8.85 4.00
N HIS A 446 18.57 8.64 2.77
CA HIS A 446 19.73 9.36 2.24
C HIS A 446 19.53 10.87 2.17
N GLN A 447 18.32 11.33 1.80
CA GLN A 447 18.00 12.75 1.69
C GLN A 447 18.02 13.42 3.06
N ILE A 448 17.35 12.85 4.06
CA ILE A 448 17.25 13.43 5.41
C ILE A 448 18.61 13.38 6.11
N ALA A 449 19.35 12.27 6.01
CA ALA A 449 20.66 12.13 6.63
C ALA A 449 21.65 13.18 6.10
N ARG A 450 21.62 13.51 4.80
CA ARG A 450 22.47 14.58 4.21
C ARG A 450 22.01 15.96 4.62
N HIS A 451 20.72 16.23 4.55
CA HIS A 451 20.17 17.56 4.85
C HIS A 451 20.46 17.97 6.28
N GLU A 452 20.21 17.09 7.24
CA GLU A 452 20.49 17.37 8.65
C GLU A 452 21.99 17.43 8.93
N ALA A 453 22.83 16.61 8.27
CA ALA A 453 24.28 16.69 8.40
C ALA A 453 24.80 18.05 7.93
N ASP A 454 24.25 18.61 6.85
CA ASP A 454 24.63 19.94 6.35
C ASP A 454 24.18 21.07 7.29
N LEU A 455 22.99 20.96 7.89
CA LEU A 455 22.48 21.94 8.87
C LEU A 455 23.27 21.95 10.18
N PHE A 456 23.80 20.78 10.58
CA PHE A 456 24.55 20.62 11.82
C PHE A 456 26.08 20.58 11.63
N ARG A 457 26.59 20.89 10.41
CA ARG A 457 28.02 21.02 10.15
C ARG A 457 28.61 22.16 11.01
N PRO A 458 29.66 21.91 11.80
CA PRO A 458 30.32 22.98 12.56
C PRO A 458 30.79 24.08 11.59
N LEU A 459 30.58 25.33 11.92
CA LEU A 459 31.04 26.50 11.12
C LEU A 459 32.54 26.46 10.82
N THR A 460 33.33 25.75 11.64
CA THR A 460 34.76 25.50 11.43
C THR A 460 35.06 24.76 10.13
N ASP A 461 34.22 23.84 9.68
CA ASP A 461 34.43 23.09 8.43
C ASP A 461 34.09 23.91 7.19
N VAL A 462 33.18 24.89 7.31
CA VAL A 462 32.81 25.80 6.22
C VAL A 462 33.95 26.78 5.92
N PHE A 463 34.74 27.18 6.94
CA PHE A 463 35.87 28.07 6.75
C PHE A 463 37.11 27.38 6.16
N LEU A 464 37.26 26.08 6.33
CA LEU A 464 38.36 25.32 5.74
C LEU A 464 38.17 25.10 4.22
N ASP A 465 36.94 24.93 3.75
CA ASP A 465 36.64 24.83 2.32
C ASP A 465 36.79 26.16 1.55
N ILE A 466 36.67 27.32 2.23
CA ILE A 466 36.85 28.63 1.63
C ILE A 466 38.35 29.01 1.59
N GLY A 467 39.15 28.48 2.51
CA GLY A 467 40.61 28.75 2.62
C GLY A 467 41.49 27.95 1.69
N ALA A 468 41.00 26.93 1.02
CA ALA A 468 41.77 26.07 0.11
C ALA A 468 41.74 26.55 -1.37
N GLY A 469 41.13 27.73 -1.65
CA GLY A 469 40.95 28.27 -2.98
C GLY A 469 41.59 29.66 -3.19
N ILE A 470 42.63 30.03 -2.41
CA ILE A 470 43.46 31.20 -2.65
C ILE A 470 44.92 30.78 -2.90
#